data_12d82d84ff88e0ac7d88cf0261aa9231
#
_entry.id   12d82d84ff88e0ac7d88cf0261aa9231
#
_cell.length_a   1.000
_cell.length_b   1.000
_cell.length_c   1.000
_cell.angle_alpha   90.00
_cell.angle_beta   90.00
_cell.angle_gamma   90.00
#
_symmetry.space_group_name_H-M   'P 1'
#
loop_
_entity.id
_entity.type
_entity.pdbx_description
1 polymer ?
#
loop_
_entity_poly.entity_id
_entity_poly.type
_entity_poly.pdbx_seq_one_letter_code
_entity_poly.pdbx_strand_id
1 'polypeptide(L)'
;MICTGGFGANEELVKQKTGYTYDKDFFGFRIPGLVGDGMRMATEVGAATTDINMELAVSVAGEHMSDPLRAAFNQPNLLVNYQGERFFNEEFFENSTFAANAVNIQKGRCGIMVMDEAIKRYYVSHGIDVRSMVLNRENAEGFDHDIVVAIEGGNPYVYMADTLEELAEKAGIKADTFLKTVDMYNYYCDTYDAQFGKRQDYMKPIVKPPFYACKFFPGAYGTLGGIKVNHYMEVIDPEFDPIPGLYAAGTDTCTIYGDSYMFILPGNTMGYALNSGRMAGENCAEYVNR
;
A
#
# COMPACT_ATOMS: atom_id res chain seq x y z
N MET A 1 -17.66 22.28 -13.42
CA MET A 1 -16.64 21.21 -13.45
C MET A 1 -16.24 20.83 -12.03
N ILE A 2 -16.17 19.52 -11.70
CA ILE A 2 -15.83 18.97 -10.38
C ILE A 2 -14.39 18.44 -10.44
N CYS A 3 -13.52 18.91 -9.54
CA CYS A 3 -12.11 18.52 -9.41
C CYS A 3 -11.69 18.64 -7.93
N THR A 4 -12.40 17.94 -7.02
CA THR A 4 -12.23 18.10 -5.57
C THR A 4 -11.27 17.07 -4.96
N GLY A 5 -10.78 16.10 -5.74
CA GLY A 5 -9.71 15.20 -5.35
C GLY A 5 -10.12 13.94 -4.57
N GLY A 6 -11.40 13.57 -4.60
CA GLY A 6 -11.91 12.37 -3.92
C GLY A 6 -12.19 12.57 -2.42
N PHE A 7 -12.13 11.49 -1.64
CA PHE A 7 -12.61 11.52 -0.24
C PHE A 7 -11.66 10.87 0.78
N GLY A 8 -10.39 10.74 0.45
CA GLY A 8 -9.40 10.03 1.29
C GLY A 8 -9.19 10.58 2.70
N ALA A 9 -9.59 11.83 2.99
CA ALA A 9 -9.54 12.39 4.34
C ALA A 9 -10.84 12.20 5.15
N ASN A 10 -11.89 11.65 4.54
CA ASN A 10 -13.15 11.37 5.22
C ASN A 10 -13.15 9.94 5.78
N GLU A 11 -12.69 9.77 7.02
CA GLU A 11 -12.54 8.47 7.69
C GLU A 11 -13.85 7.69 7.77
N GLU A 12 -14.97 8.39 8.01
CA GLU A 12 -16.27 7.77 8.11
C GLU A 12 -16.73 7.22 6.74
N LEU A 13 -16.59 8.01 5.69
CA LEU A 13 -16.92 7.61 4.33
C LEU A 13 -16.03 6.46 3.84
N VAL A 14 -14.72 6.53 4.09
CA VAL A 14 -13.78 5.44 3.79
C VAL A 14 -14.22 4.17 4.51
N LYS A 15 -14.49 4.23 5.82
CA LYS A 15 -14.96 3.08 6.58
C LYS A 15 -16.29 2.52 6.07
N GLN A 16 -17.24 3.39 5.78
CA GLN A 16 -18.57 2.99 5.26
C GLN A 16 -18.45 2.29 3.90
N LYS A 17 -17.60 2.80 3.01
CA LYS A 17 -17.52 2.33 1.62
C LYS A 17 -16.57 1.15 1.43
N THR A 18 -15.49 1.08 2.20
CA THR A 18 -14.40 0.10 2.02
C THR A 18 -14.21 -0.85 3.21
N GLY A 19 -14.78 -0.52 4.37
CA GLY A 19 -14.59 -1.24 5.62
C GLY A 19 -13.22 -1.03 6.29
N TYR A 20 -12.36 -0.15 5.76
CA TYR A 20 -11.08 0.20 6.39
C TYR A 20 -11.29 1.11 7.60
N THR A 21 -10.46 0.96 8.61
CA THR A 21 -10.42 1.84 9.78
C THR A 21 -9.02 2.43 9.90
N TYR A 22 -8.92 3.76 9.73
CA TYR A 22 -7.65 4.47 9.85
C TYR A 22 -7.00 4.22 11.22
N ASP A 23 -5.67 4.18 11.23
CA ASP A 23 -4.80 3.98 12.39
C ASP A 23 -5.02 2.66 13.15
N LYS A 24 -5.79 1.74 12.55
CA LYS A 24 -6.04 0.40 13.08
C LYS A 24 -5.60 -0.71 12.12
N ASP A 25 -6.20 -0.74 10.95
CA ASP A 25 -5.97 -1.75 9.91
C ASP A 25 -5.71 -1.15 8.53
N PHE A 26 -5.57 0.19 8.51
CA PHE A 26 -5.34 0.99 7.31
C PHE A 26 -4.54 2.25 7.63
N PHE A 27 -3.43 2.48 6.91
CA PHE A 27 -2.49 3.58 7.15
C PHE A 27 -2.21 4.37 5.87
N GLY A 28 -3.26 5.01 5.36
CA GLY A 28 -3.20 5.82 4.14
C GLY A 28 -2.93 7.31 4.42
N PHE A 29 -2.62 8.05 3.37
CA PHE A 29 -2.53 9.50 3.43
C PHE A 29 -3.91 10.12 3.60
N ARG A 30 -4.01 11.07 4.52
CA ARG A 30 -5.20 11.88 4.78
C ARG A 30 -4.89 13.33 4.39
N ILE A 31 -5.01 13.63 3.09
CA ILE A 31 -4.78 14.99 2.61
C ILE A 31 -5.94 15.88 3.07
N PRO A 32 -5.71 16.90 3.89
CA PRO A 32 -6.77 17.74 4.43
C PRO A 32 -7.64 18.36 3.33
N GLY A 33 -8.96 18.32 3.52
CA GLY A 33 -9.95 18.87 2.58
C GLY A 33 -10.46 17.89 1.52
N LEU A 34 -9.85 16.71 1.36
CA LEU A 34 -10.37 15.67 0.45
C LEU A 34 -11.46 14.85 1.14
N VAL A 35 -12.65 15.41 1.28
CA VAL A 35 -13.75 14.85 2.09
C VAL A 35 -14.93 14.31 1.29
N GLY A 36 -14.86 14.36 -0.05
CA GLY A 36 -15.88 13.80 -0.95
C GLY A 36 -16.98 14.79 -1.36
N ASP A 37 -16.74 16.09 -1.24
CA ASP A 37 -17.73 17.12 -1.60
C ASP A 37 -18.14 17.05 -3.06
N GLY A 38 -17.21 16.81 -3.99
CA GLY A 38 -17.51 16.69 -5.41
C GLY A 38 -18.43 15.52 -5.72
N MET A 39 -18.13 14.36 -5.13
CA MET A 39 -18.97 13.17 -5.30
C MET A 39 -20.37 13.39 -4.72
N ARG A 40 -20.48 14.03 -3.55
CA ARG A 40 -21.77 14.37 -2.94
C ARG A 40 -22.58 15.31 -3.84
N MET A 41 -21.98 16.42 -4.30
CA MET A 41 -22.65 17.39 -5.19
C MET A 41 -23.11 16.74 -6.50
N ALA A 42 -22.28 15.86 -7.09
CA ALA A 42 -22.65 15.15 -8.31
C ALA A 42 -23.84 14.20 -8.09
N THR A 43 -23.82 13.43 -7.00
CA THR A 43 -24.92 12.49 -6.70
C THR A 43 -26.23 13.18 -6.36
N GLU A 44 -26.19 14.38 -5.75
CA GLU A 44 -27.38 15.20 -5.49
C GLU A 44 -28.13 15.62 -6.77
N VAL A 45 -27.44 15.67 -7.91
CA VAL A 45 -28.04 15.99 -9.23
C VAL A 45 -28.19 14.76 -10.14
N GLY A 46 -28.10 13.55 -9.58
CA GLY A 46 -28.39 12.31 -10.29
C GLY A 46 -27.19 11.63 -10.96
N ALA A 47 -25.95 12.04 -10.67
CA ALA A 47 -24.78 11.39 -11.24
C ALA A 47 -24.67 9.92 -10.81
N ALA A 48 -24.32 9.05 -11.78
CA ALA A 48 -23.91 7.69 -11.50
C ALA A 48 -22.51 7.65 -10.86
N THR A 49 -22.31 6.68 -9.99
CA THR A 49 -20.98 6.39 -9.38
C THR A 49 -20.55 4.96 -9.67
N THR A 50 -19.27 4.69 -9.57
CA THR A 50 -18.73 3.33 -9.56
C THR A 50 -18.62 2.82 -8.13
N ASP A 51 -18.31 1.51 -8.00
CA ASP A 51 -17.82 0.97 -6.75
C ASP A 51 -16.55 1.70 -6.32
N ILE A 52 -16.39 1.84 -5.02
CA ILE A 52 -15.36 2.67 -4.42
C ILE A 52 -14.35 1.77 -3.71
N ASN A 53 -13.09 2.03 -3.95
CA ASN A 53 -11.96 1.41 -3.28
C ASN A 53 -10.88 2.46 -3.00
N MET A 54 -9.70 2.01 -2.56
CA MET A 54 -8.55 2.87 -2.29
C MET A 54 -7.40 2.52 -3.24
N GLU A 55 -6.57 3.50 -3.57
CA GLU A 55 -5.30 3.31 -4.29
C GLU A 55 -4.30 2.59 -3.39
N LEU A 56 -4.53 1.29 -3.15
CA LEU A 56 -3.79 0.53 -2.15
C LEU A 56 -2.29 0.50 -2.44
N ALA A 57 -1.53 0.75 -1.38
CA ALA A 57 -0.11 0.52 -1.29
C ALA A 57 0.21 -0.12 0.07
N VAL A 58 1.22 -0.98 0.13
CA VAL A 58 1.66 -1.52 1.41
C VAL A 58 2.34 -0.42 2.22
N SER A 59 2.03 -0.35 3.51
CA SER A 59 2.53 0.68 4.41
C SER A 59 3.11 0.10 5.69
N VAL A 60 4.25 0.63 6.11
CA VAL A 60 4.74 0.47 7.49
C VAL A 60 4.09 1.52 8.37
N ALA A 61 3.76 1.15 9.59
CA ALA A 61 3.00 1.97 10.52
C ALA A 61 3.83 2.42 11.73
N GLY A 62 3.30 3.39 12.46
CA GLY A 62 3.85 3.88 13.72
C GLY A 62 4.82 5.05 13.57
N GLU A 63 5.08 5.68 14.69
CA GLU A 63 6.03 6.79 14.78
C GLU A 63 7.48 6.30 14.68
N HIS A 64 8.39 7.20 14.36
CA HIS A 64 9.84 6.93 14.23
C HIS A 64 10.21 5.90 13.15
N MET A 65 9.35 5.67 12.16
CA MET A 65 9.71 4.89 10.97
C MET A 65 10.55 5.72 10.01
N SER A 66 11.85 5.72 10.26
CA SER A 66 12.84 6.42 9.43
C SER A 66 13.03 5.78 8.05
N ASP A 67 13.69 6.51 7.16
CA ASP A 67 14.02 5.99 5.82
C ASP A 67 14.94 4.77 5.83
N PRO A 68 15.98 4.65 6.70
CA PRO A 68 16.74 3.41 6.85
C PRO A 68 15.90 2.18 7.22
N LEU A 69 14.95 2.33 8.15
CA LEU A 69 14.05 1.24 8.53
C LEU A 69 13.11 0.87 7.37
N ARG A 70 12.53 1.88 6.72
CA ARG A 70 11.69 1.67 5.53
C ARG A 70 12.47 0.98 4.41
N ALA A 71 13.72 1.37 4.16
CA ALA A 71 14.55 0.78 3.14
C ALA A 71 14.83 -0.72 3.39
N ALA A 72 15.13 -1.09 4.63
CA ALA A 72 15.41 -2.48 4.99
C ALA A 72 14.16 -3.36 5.02
N PHE A 73 13.05 -2.85 5.55
CA PHE A 73 11.82 -3.64 5.68
C PHE A 73 11.00 -3.72 4.37
N ASN A 74 11.05 -2.72 3.48
CA ASN A 74 10.40 -2.79 2.16
C ASN A 74 11.20 -3.61 1.13
N GLN A 75 11.78 -4.72 1.55
CA GLN A 75 12.55 -5.61 0.70
C GLN A 75 11.87 -6.99 0.59
N PRO A 76 12.22 -7.80 -0.39
CA PRO A 76 11.65 -9.13 -0.56
C PRO A 76 12.16 -10.14 0.49
N ASN A 77 12.06 -9.81 1.77
CA ASN A 77 12.36 -10.69 2.89
C ASN A 77 11.20 -11.68 3.15
N LEU A 78 11.32 -12.52 4.18
CA LEU A 78 10.24 -13.41 4.59
C LEU A 78 9.05 -12.62 5.11
N LEU A 79 7.87 -12.78 4.49
CA LEU A 79 6.63 -12.16 4.91
C LEU A 79 5.64 -13.23 5.42
N VAL A 80 5.21 -13.10 6.67
CA VAL A 80 4.27 -14.03 7.29
C VAL A 80 3.02 -13.31 7.82
N ASN A 81 1.92 -14.06 8.00
CA ASN A 81 0.73 -13.59 8.70
C ASN A 81 0.78 -13.90 10.21
N TYR A 82 -0.25 -13.54 10.98
CA TYR A 82 -0.32 -13.86 12.41
C TYR A 82 -0.36 -15.37 12.72
N GLN A 83 -0.70 -16.22 11.74
CA GLN A 83 -0.61 -17.68 11.91
C GLN A 83 0.82 -18.20 11.72
N GLY A 84 1.77 -17.34 11.36
CA GLY A 84 3.15 -17.71 11.06
C GLY A 84 3.35 -18.33 9.67
N GLU A 85 2.41 -18.13 8.77
CA GLU A 85 2.42 -18.73 7.42
C GLU A 85 2.81 -17.68 6.38
N ARG A 86 3.62 -18.08 5.40
CA ARG A 86 3.80 -17.31 4.15
C ARG A 86 2.49 -17.33 3.37
N PHE A 87 2.17 -16.21 2.71
CA PHE A 87 0.92 -16.08 1.95
C PHE A 87 1.11 -15.38 0.59
N PHE A 88 2.34 -15.06 0.23
CA PHE A 88 2.65 -14.22 -0.92
C PHE A 88 4.07 -14.53 -1.44
N ASN A 89 4.31 -14.36 -2.75
CA ASN A 89 5.68 -14.31 -3.28
C ASN A 89 6.24 -12.91 -3.00
N GLU A 90 7.18 -12.81 -2.09
CA GLU A 90 7.74 -11.54 -1.63
C GLU A 90 8.54 -10.80 -2.73
N GLU A 91 8.92 -11.46 -3.81
CA GLU A 91 9.52 -10.81 -4.97
C GLU A 91 8.63 -9.70 -5.53
N PHE A 92 7.30 -9.89 -5.49
CA PHE A 92 6.34 -8.89 -5.94
C PHE A 92 6.14 -7.71 -4.98
N PHE A 93 6.93 -7.61 -3.91
CA PHE A 93 6.92 -6.47 -3.00
C PHE A 93 7.33 -5.16 -3.70
N GLU A 94 8.05 -5.25 -4.83
CA GLU A 94 8.32 -4.14 -5.74
C GLU A 94 7.02 -3.46 -6.22
N ASN A 95 5.97 -4.25 -6.49
CA ASN A 95 4.63 -3.72 -6.74
C ASN A 95 3.87 -3.59 -5.42
N SER A 96 3.94 -2.40 -4.84
CA SER A 96 3.34 -2.09 -3.53
C SER A 96 1.83 -2.39 -3.47
N THR A 97 1.10 -2.28 -4.59
CA THR A 97 -0.33 -2.63 -4.64
C THR A 97 -0.55 -4.13 -4.55
N PHE A 98 0.26 -4.95 -5.23
CA PHE A 98 0.12 -6.41 -5.13
C PHE A 98 0.39 -6.88 -3.70
N ALA A 99 1.44 -6.35 -3.06
CA ALA A 99 1.73 -6.62 -1.66
C ALA A 99 0.57 -6.16 -0.74
N ALA A 100 0.02 -4.96 -0.97
CA ALA A 100 -1.09 -4.44 -0.19
C ALA A 100 -2.37 -5.28 -0.37
N ASN A 101 -2.67 -5.73 -1.59
CA ASN A 101 -3.81 -6.63 -1.84
C ASN A 101 -3.64 -7.96 -1.11
N ALA A 102 -2.43 -8.55 -1.12
CA ALA A 102 -2.14 -9.79 -0.41
C ALA A 102 -2.24 -9.62 1.12
N VAL A 103 -1.73 -8.52 1.66
CA VAL A 103 -1.83 -8.18 3.09
C VAL A 103 -3.28 -7.90 3.49
N ASN A 104 -4.06 -7.23 2.63
CA ASN A 104 -5.44 -6.85 2.90
C ASN A 104 -6.37 -8.04 3.18
N ILE A 105 -6.10 -9.19 2.59
CA ILE A 105 -6.89 -10.41 2.80
C ILE A 105 -6.43 -11.26 3.99
N GLN A 106 -5.37 -10.85 4.69
CA GLN A 106 -4.92 -11.54 5.89
C GLN A 106 -5.72 -11.11 7.13
N LYS A 107 -5.71 -11.96 8.17
CA LYS A 107 -6.33 -11.62 9.47
C LYS A 107 -5.74 -10.32 10.01
N GLY A 108 -6.61 -9.37 10.36
CA GLY A 108 -6.21 -8.05 10.85
C GLY A 108 -5.60 -7.16 9.75
N ARG A 109 -5.70 -7.55 8.48
CA ARG A 109 -5.10 -6.86 7.34
C ARG A 109 -3.61 -6.56 7.58
N CYS A 110 -2.88 -7.55 8.10
CA CYS A 110 -1.51 -7.38 8.54
C CYS A 110 -0.62 -8.49 7.99
N GLY A 111 0.51 -8.11 7.41
CA GLY A 111 1.66 -8.95 7.14
C GLY A 111 2.81 -8.56 8.06
N ILE A 112 3.69 -9.49 8.38
CA ILE A 112 4.83 -9.28 9.27
C ILE A 112 6.09 -9.67 8.50
N MET A 113 6.88 -8.67 8.13
CA MET A 113 8.16 -8.85 7.47
C MET A 113 9.21 -9.23 8.50
N VAL A 114 9.99 -10.26 8.21
CA VAL A 114 11.04 -10.78 9.10
C VAL A 114 12.38 -10.78 8.40
N MET A 115 13.41 -10.36 9.09
CA MET A 115 14.82 -10.45 8.66
C MET A 115 15.73 -10.68 9.86
N ASP A 116 16.96 -11.08 9.58
CA ASP A 116 18.00 -11.30 10.58
C ASP A 116 19.14 -10.27 10.46
N GLU A 117 20.11 -10.39 11.35
CA GLU A 117 21.30 -9.54 11.38
C GLU A 117 22.13 -9.62 10.09
N ALA A 118 22.22 -10.80 9.44
CA ALA A 118 23.00 -10.95 8.22
C ALA A 118 22.31 -10.22 7.04
N ILE A 119 21.00 -10.32 6.95
CA ILE A 119 20.20 -9.61 5.95
C ILE A 119 20.30 -8.09 6.17
N LYS A 120 20.17 -7.63 7.41
CA LYS A 120 20.32 -6.20 7.75
C LYS A 120 21.70 -5.69 7.34
N ARG A 121 22.77 -6.40 7.68
CA ARG A 121 24.16 -6.01 7.30
C ARG A 121 24.34 -5.98 5.78
N TYR A 122 23.74 -6.92 5.07
CA TYR A 122 23.76 -6.91 3.62
C TYR A 122 23.13 -5.61 3.08
N TYR A 123 21.94 -5.21 3.55
CA TYR A 123 21.32 -3.97 3.10
C TYR A 123 22.07 -2.69 3.50
N VAL A 124 22.81 -2.71 4.58
CA VAL A 124 23.65 -1.58 4.99
C VAL A 124 24.89 -1.46 4.11
N SER A 125 25.54 -2.59 3.77
CA SER A 125 26.87 -2.59 3.13
C SER A 125 26.84 -2.76 1.61
N HIS A 126 25.90 -3.54 1.07
CA HIS A 126 25.79 -3.82 -0.38
C HIS A 126 24.66 -3.06 -1.06
N GLY A 127 23.69 -2.55 -0.27
CA GLY A 127 22.52 -1.89 -0.79
C GLY A 127 21.26 -2.76 -0.76
N ILE A 128 20.14 -2.14 -1.09
CA ILE A 128 18.82 -2.77 -1.11
C ILE A 128 18.57 -3.49 -2.44
N ASP A 129 17.82 -4.60 -2.39
CA ASP A 129 17.53 -5.43 -3.57
C ASP A 129 16.52 -4.76 -4.51
N VAL A 130 15.51 -4.10 -3.93
CA VAL A 130 14.41 -3.46 -4.66
C VAL A 130 14.32 -1.99 -4.29
N ARG A 131 14.39 -1.13 -5.30
CA ARG A 131 14.25 0.32 -5.09
C ARG A 131 12.78 0.71 -5.14
N SER A 132 12.31 1.34 -4.08
CA SER A 132 10.98 1.95 -4.06
C SER A 132 10.96 3.21 -4.91
N MET A 133 9.83 3.44 -5.58
CA MET A 133 9.60 4.69 -6.33
C MET A 133 9.40 5.91 -5.41
N VAL A 134 9.07 5.68 -4.15
CA VAL A 134 8.80 6.74 -3.15
C VAL A 134 9.92 6.89 -2.14
N LEU A 135 10.85 5.94 -2.04
CA LEU A 135 11.97 5.94 -1.12
C LEU A 135 13.28 5.96 -1.90
N ASN A 136 13.86 7.13 -2.05
CA ASN A 136 15.10 7.32 -2.81
C ASN A 136 16.32 7.05 -1.91
N ARG A 137 16.55 5.78 -1.58
CA ARG A 137 17.76 5.33 -0.86
C ARG A 137 18.41 4.16 -1.59
N GLU A 138 19.74 4.06 -1.43
CA GLU A 138 20.54 2.97 -2.01
C GLU A 138 20.83 1.86 -1.00
N ASN A 139 20.80 2.17 0.30
CA ASN A 139 21.09 1.25 1.38
C ASN A 139 20.31 1.59 2.66
N ALA A 140 20.48 0.77 3.68
CA ALA A 140 19.85 0.93 5.00
C ALA A 140 20.81 1.52 6.05
N GLU A 141 21.78 2.35 5.66
CA GLU A 141 22.69 2.99 6.61
C GLU A 141 21.92 3.81 7.64
N GLY A 142 22.25 3.64 8.92
CA GLY A 142 21.54 4.22 10.06
C GLY A 142 20.54 3.27 10.74
N PHE A 143 20.28 2.09 10.17
CA PHE A 143 19.31 1.14 10.71
C PHE A 143 19.52 0.83 12.21
N ASP A 144 20.75 0.58 12.65
CA ASP A 144 21.03 0.17 14.04
C ASP A 144 20.65 1.25 15.08
N HIS A 145 20.82 2.50 14.74
CA HIS A 145 20.38 3.61 15.57
C HIS A 145 18.85 3.74 15.53
N ASP A 146 18.29 3.72 14.35
CA ASP A 146 16.90 4.06 14.13
C ASP A 146 15.93 2.97 14.65
N ILE A 147 16.34 1.67 14.62
CA ILE A 147 15.53 0.59 15.19
C ILE A 147 15.39 0.74 16.72
N VAL A 148 16.45 1.16 17.40
CA VAL A 148 16.43 1.43 18.83
C VAL A 148 15.50 2.63 19.12
N VAL A 149 15.64 3.72 18.37
CA VAL A 149 14.78 4.91 18.50
C VAL A 149 13.31 4.56 18.29
N ALA A 150 12.99 3.73 17.30
CA ALA A 150 11.61 3.32 17.04
C ALA A 150 11.04 2.47 18.20
N ILE A 151 11.81 1.51 18.71
CA ILE A 151 11.38 0.62 19.81
C ILE A 151 11.27 1.40 21.12
N GLU A 152 12.27 2.19 21.51
CA GLU A 152 12.26 3.02 22.72
C GLU A 152 11.22 4.14 22.65
N GLY A 153 10.95 4.66 21.46
CA GLY A 153 9.88 5.61 21.18
C GLY A 153 8.47 5.01 21.24
N GLY A 154 8.37 3.68 21.50
CA GLY A 154 7.10 3.00 21.69
C GLY A 154 6.36 2.64 20.39
N ASN A 155 7.03 2.54 19.25
CA ASN A 155 6.41 2.07 18.02
C ASN A 155 5.90 0.63 18.20
N PRO A 156 4.58 0.35 18.11
CA PRO A 156 4.01 -0.96 18.41
C PRO A 156 4.09 -1.94 17.23
N TYR A 157 4.76 -1.57 16.15
CA TYR A 157 4.79 -2.35 14.91
C TYR A 157 6.20 -2.81 14.50
N VAL A 158 7.22 -2.44 15.27
CA VAL A 158 8.62 -2.80 15.02
C VAL A 158 9.18 -3.56 16.21
N TYR A 159 9.87 -4.66 15.94
CA TYR A 159 10.34 -5.59 16.97
C TYR A 159 11.77 -6.03 16.71
N MET A 160 12.50 -6.30 17.79
CA MET A 160 13.82 -6.91 17.80
C MET A 160 13.89 -7.96 18.93
N ALA A 161 14.52 -9.10 18.66
CA ALA A 161 14.68 -10.18 19.63
C ALA A 161 15.94 -11.01 19.33
N ASP A 162 16.44 -11.70 20.35
CA ASP A 162 17.61 -12.58 20.21
C ASP A 162 17.23 -13.99 19.76
N THR A 163 15.96 -14.38 19.85
CA THR A 163 15.45 -15.66 19.35
C THR A 163 14.19 -15.46 18.49
N LEU A 164 13.91 -16.43 17.62
CA LEU A 164 12.71 -16.43 16.78
C LEU A 164 11.43 -16.61 17.61
N GLU A 165 11.50 -17.38 18.69
CA GLU A 165 10.41 -17.58 19.65
C GLU A 165 10.02 -16.26 20.32
N GLU A 166 11.01 -15.53 20.83
CA GLU A 166 10.80 -14.20 21.43
C GLU A 166 10.26 -13.21 20.40
N LEU A 167 10.77 -13.24 19.17
CA LEU A 167 10.27 -12.39 18.09
C LEU A 167 8.80 -12.68 17.79
N ALA A 168 8.45 -13.97 17.71
CA ALA A 168 7.08 -14.40 17.49
C ALA A 168 6.13 -13.93 18.59
N GLU A 169 6.54 -14.05 19.86
CA GLU A 169 5.77 -13.56 21.02
C GLU A 169 5.55 -12.05 20.94
N LYS A 170 6.62 -11.26 20.76
CA LYS A 170 6.56 -9.80 20.66
C LYS A 170 5.69 -9.32 19.48
N ALA A 171 5.79 -9.96 18.32
CA ALA A 171 5.03 -9.59 17.14
C ALA A 171 3.60 -10.16 17.12
N GLY A 172 3.28 -11.08 18.03
CA GLY A 172 1.98 -11.75 18.09
C GLY A 172 1.78 -12.83 17.03
N ILE A 173 2.87 -13.46 16.58
CA ILE A 173 2.86 -14.55 15.59
C ILE A 173 2.70 -15.89 16.32
N LYS A 174 1.97 -16.84 15.75
CA LYS A 174 1.89 -18.21 16.27
C LYS A 174 3.25 -18.93 16.12
N ALA A 175 3.97 -19.07 17.23
CA ALA A 175 5.38 -19.51 17.25
C ALA A 175 5.59 -20.88 16.56
N ASP A 176 4.82 -21.91 16.91
CA ASP A 176 5.01 -23.28 16.37
C ASP A 176 4.95 -23.34 14.84
N THR A 177 4.07 -22.56 14.23
CA THR A 177 3.94 -22.49 12.77
C THR A 177 5.05 -21.65 12.18
N PHE A 178 5.34 -20.52 12.81
CA PHE A 178 6.37 -19.58 12.37
C PHE A 178 7.75 -20.24 12.30
N LEU A 179 8.14 -20.97 13.34
CA LEU A 179 9.44 -21.67 13.34
C LEU A 179 9.55 -22.66 12.18
N LYS A 180 8.49 -23.46 11.94
CA LYS A 180 8.44 -24.37 10.79
C LYS A 180 8.51 -23.64 9.45
N THR A 181 7.88 -22.46 9.37
CA THR A 181 7.93 -21.62 8.17
C THR A 181 9.34 -21.10 7.93
N VAL A 182 10.06 -20.64 8.97
CA VAL A 182 11.45 -20.21 8.86
C VAL A 182 12.37 -21.38 8.46
N ASP A 183 12.21 -22.55 9.07
CA ASP A 183 13.00 -23.75 8.71
C ASP A 183 12.81 -24.11 7.23
N MET A 184 11.54 -24.14 6.77
CA MET A 184 11.24 -24.44 5.38
C MET A 184 11.74 -23.36 4.42
N TYR A 185 11.61 -22.08 4.79
CA TYR A 185 12.12 -20.96 4.01
C TYR A 185 13.66 -21.04 3.88
N ASN A 186 14.34 -21.33 4.97
CA ASN A 186 15.81 -21.51 4.97
C ASN A 186 16.22 -22.68 4.07
N TYR A 187 15.48 -23.81 4.11
CA TYR A 187 15.70 -24.91 3.18
C TYR A 187 15.53 -24.48 1.71
N TYR A 188 14.55 -23.65 1.41
CA TYR A 188 14.33 -23.12 0.06
C TYR A 188 15.45 -22.14 -0.37
N CYS A 189 16.11 -21.45 0.56
CA CYS A 189 17.27 -20.61 0.25
C CYS A 189 18.42 -21.41 -0.37
N ASP A 190 18.59 -22.66 0.02
CA ASP A 190 19.62 -23.55 -0.50
C ASP A 190 19.18 -24.37 -1.73
N THR A 191 17.88 -24.37 -2.07
CA THR A 191 17.31 -25.23 -3.11
C THR A 191 16.47 -24.44 -4.11
N TYR A 192 15.15 -24.50 -3.98
CA TYR A 192 14.19 -23.81 -4.81
C TYR A 192 12.93 -23.54 -3.99
N ASP A 193 12.35 -22.35 -4.10
CA ASP A 193 11.09 -22.02 -3.43
C ASP A 193 9.90 -22.72 -4.08
N ALA A 194 9.60 -23.94 -3.61
CA ALA A 194 8.50 -24.74 -4.11
C ALA A 194 7.12 -24.21 -3.70
N GLN A 195 7.04 -23.26 -2.78
CA GLN A 195 5.79 -22.72 -2.27
C GLN A 195 5.25 -21.59 -3.15
N PHE A 196 6.10 -20.64 -3.53
CA PHE A 196 5.70 -19.45 -4.28
C PHE A 196 6.56 -19.17 -5.52
N GLY A 197 7.66 -19.91 -5.73
CA GLY A 197 8.55 -19.73 -6.87
C GLY A 197 9.35 -18.43 -6.84
N LYS A 198 9.62 -17.89 -5.64
CA LYS A 198 10.45 -16.70 -5.46
C LYS A 198 11.86 -16.94 -6.01
N ARG A 199 12.38 -15.98 -6.77
CA ARG A 199 13.73 -16.09 -7.37
C ARG A 199 14.80 -16.22 -6.30
N GLN A 200 15.80 -17.07 -6.60
CA GLN A 200 16.90 -17.40 -5.68
C GLN A 200 17.72 -16.15 -5.29
N ASP A 201 17.83 -15.16 -6.16
CA ASP A 201 18.54 -13.89 -5.90
C ASP A 201 17.96 -13.12 -4.70
N TYR A 202 16.67 -13.32 -4.40
CA TYR A 202 15.98 -12.69 -3.28
C TYR A 202 15.82 -13.60 -2.06
N MET A 203 16.28 -14.85 -2.17
CA MET A 203 16.22 -15.79 -1.05
C MET A 203 17.42 -15.59 -0.12
N LYS A 204 17.15 -15.09 1.08
CA LYS A 204 18.15 -14.86 2.13
C LYS A 204 17.74 -15.59 3.40
N PRO A 205 18.55 -16.52 3.92
CA PRO A 205 18.19 -17.33 5.08
C PRO A 205 18.15 -16.49 6.37
N ILE A 206 17.26 -16.85 7.28
CA ILE A 206 17.07 -16.22 8.58
C ILE A 206 17.67 -17.11 9.66
N VAL A 207 18.92 -16.82 10.07
CA VAL A 207 19.72 -17.69 10.94
C VAL A 207 20.52 -16.96 12.03
N LYS A 208 20.81 -15.65 11.87
CA LYS A 208 21.73 -14.90 12.74
C LYS A 208 21.00 -13.87 13.60
N PRO A 209 20.97 -14.04 14.94
CA PRO A 209 20.43 -13.00 15.81
C PRO A 209 21.27 -11.70 15.77
N PRO A 210 20.69 -10.55 16.16
CA PRO A 210 19.29 -10.39 16.49
C PRO A 210 18.39 -10.50 15.26
N PHE A 211 17.12 -10.90 15.52
CA PHE A 211 16.06 -10.96 14.54
C PHE A 211 15.19 -9.73 14.63
N TYR A 212 14.68 -9.28 13.49
CA TYR A 212 13.87 -8.07 13.36
C TYR A 212 12.55 -8.39 12.69
N ALA A 213 11.49 -7.73 13.12
CA ALA A 213 10.19 -7.81 12.46
C ALA A 213 9.54 -6.43 12.35
N CYS A 214 8.78 -6.24 11.26
CA CYS A 214 7.97 -5.04 11.06
C CYS A 214 6.60 -5.43 10.53
N LYS A 215 5.54 -4.87 11.12
CA LYS A 215 4.16 -5.04 10.64
C LYS A 215 3.88 -4.12 9.47
N PHE A 216 3.24 -4.70 8.46
CA PHE A 216 2.77 -4.02 7.26
C PHE A 216 1.26 -4.07 7.19
N PHE A 217 0.68 -2.96 6.77
CA PHE A 217 -0.76 -2.80 6.60
C PHE A 217 -1.07 -2.24 5.22
N PRO A 218 -2.32 -2.36 4.72
CA PRO A 218 -2.76 -1.56 3.60
C PRO A 218 -2.71 -0.07 3.98
N GLY A 219 -2.22 0.72 3.06
CA GLY A 219 -2.34 2.17 3.04
C GLY A 219 -2.86 2.60 1.68
N ALA A 220 -3.03 3.90 1.46
CA ALA A 220 -3.39 4.41 0.15
C ALA A 220 -2.90 5.83 -0.07
N TYR A 221 -2.72 6.18 -1.33
CA TYR A 221 -2.44 7.55 -1.76
C TYR A 221 -3.72 8.37 -1.94
N GLY A 222 -4.80 7.73 -2.41
CA GLY A 222 -6.06 8.37 -2.72
C GLY A 222 -7.18 7.34 -2.84
N THR A 223 -8.27 7.73 -3.51
CA THR A 223 -9.47 6.92 -3.70
C THR A 223 -9.60 6.44 -5.15
N LEU A 224 -10.06 5.22 -5.32
CA LEU A 224 -10.47 4.66 -6.61
C LEU A 224 -11.98 4.69 -6.74
N GLY A 225 -12.46 4.76 -7.98
CA GLY A 225 -13.87 4.93 -8.26
C GLY A 225 -14.32 6.39 -8.13
N GLY A 226 -15.59 6.60 -7.97
CA GLY A 226 -16.21 7.93 -7.84
C GLY A 226 -17.24 8.20 -8.93
N ILE A 227 -17.26 9.44 -9.43
CA ILE A 227 -18.22 9.92 -10.41
C ILE A 227 -17.97 9.26 -11.77
N LYS A 228 -18.99 8.66 -12.39
CA LYS A 228 -18.91 8.15 -13.75
C LYS A 228 -18.90 9.30 -14.76
N VAL A 229 -17.98 9.21 -15.71
CA VAL A 229 -17.87 10.14 -16.84
C VAL A 229 -17.76 9.39 -18.15
N ASN A 230 -18.17 10.02 -19.24
CA ASN A 230 -17.92 9.53 -20.60
C ASN A 230 -16.53 9.98 -21.09
N HIS A 231 -16.19 9.67 -22.35
CA HIS A 231 -14.91 10.03 -22.96
C HIS A 231 -14.71 11.54 -23.24
N TYR A 232 -15.76 12.34 -23.06
CA TYR A 232 -15.69 13.81 -23.07
C TYR A 232 -15.56 14.41 -21.68
N MET A 233 -15.44 13.58 -20.63
CA MET A 233 -15.45 13.97 -19.21
C MET A 233 -16.78 14.58 -18.75
N GLU A 234 -17.87 14.37 -19.50
CA GLU A 234 -19.22 14.70 -19.05
C GLU A 234 -19.66 13.69 -18.00
N VAL A 235 -20.22 14.18 -16.90
CA VAL A 235 -20.82 13.34 -15.87
C VAL A 235 -22.08 12.68 -16.44
N ILE A 236 -22.22 11.37 -16.20
CA ILE A 236 -23.37 10.58 -16.69
C ILE A 236 -24.25 10.12 -15.54
N ASP A 237 -25.53 9.94 -15.84
CA ASP A 237 -26.52 9.36 -14.96
C ASP A 237 -26.52 7.81 -15.00
N PRO A 238 -27.39 7.10 -14.22
CA PRO A 238 -27.48 5.65 -14.24
C PRO A 238 -27.89 5.03 -15.59
N GLU A 239 -28.57 5.79 -16.43
CA GLU A 239 -28.98 5.42 -17.78
C GLU A 239 -27.87 5.64 -18.82
N PHE A 240 -26.71 6.15 -18.41
CA PHE A 240 -25.54 6.53 -19.21
C PHE A 240 -25.75 7.77 -20.08
N ASP A 241 -26.76 8.59 -19.79
CA ASP A 241 -26.98 9.87 -20.46
C ASP A 241 -26.14 10.98 -19.78
N PRO A 242 -25.52 11.89 -20.55
CA PRO A 242 -24.77 13.01 -20.01
C PRO A 242 -25.69 13.99 -19.25
N ILE A 243 -25.29 14.40 -18.04
CA ILE A 243 -25.93 15.48 -17.31
C ILE A 243 -25.47 16.82 -17.93
N PRO A 244 -26.37 17.59 -18.55
CA PRO A 244 -25.97 18.76 -19.33
C PRO A 244 -25.16 19.78 -18.56
N GLY A 245 -23.99 20.15 -19.09
CA GLY A 245 -23.11 21.15 -18.51
C GLY A 245 -22.33 20.72 -17.27
N LEU A 246 -22.43 19.44 -16.86
CA LEU A 246 -21.70 18.91 -15.72
C LEU A 246 -20.49 18.06 -16.17
N TYR A 247 -19.30 18.45 -15.75
CA TYR A 247 -18.03 17.80 -16.06
C TYR A 247 -17.27 17.45 -14.76
N ALA A 248 -16.53 16.37 -14.78
CA ALA A 248 -15.68 15.99 -13.66
C ALA A 248 -14.32 15.43 -14.14
N ALA A 249 -13.26 15.57 -13.33
CA ALA A 249 -11.93 15.12 -13.67
C ALA A 249 -11.10 14.74 -12.45
N GLY A 250 -9.97 14.10 -12.70
CA GLY A 250 -9.00 13.72 -11.67
C GLY A 250 -9.53 12.62 -10.76
N THR A 251 -9.11 12.64 -9.50
CA THR A 251 -9.41 11.59 -8.52
C THR A 251 -10.91 11.43 -8.25
N ASP A 252 -11.72 12.46 -8.45
CA ASP A 252 -13.18 12.35 -8.38
C ASP A 252 -13.76 11.35 -9.40
N THR A 253 -12.99 11.03 -10.45
CA THR A 253 -13.40 10.16 -11.56
C THR A 253 -12.43 9.00 -11.81
N CYS A 254 -11.68 8.57 -10.80
CA CYS A 254 -10.70 7.44 -10.90
C CYS A 254 -11.38 6.08 -11.12
N THR A 255 -12.32 6.03 -12.05
CA THR A 255 -13.10 4.84 -12.41
C THR A 255 -12.35 3.90 -13.36
N ILE A 256 -11.31 4.39 -14.03
CA ILE A 256 -10.52 3.63 -15.02
C ILE A 256 -9.68 2.51 -14.42
N TYR A 257 -9.43 2.54 -13.11
CA TYR A 257 -8.58 1.55 -12.42
C TYR A 257 -9.35 0.33 -11.94
N GLY A 258 -10.70 0.36 -11.95
CA GLY A 258 -11.48 -0.71 -11.35
C GLY A 258 -11.20 -0.87 -9.85
N ASP A 259 -11.05 -2.12 -9.40
CA ASP A 259 -10.92 -2.44 -7.96
C ASP A 259 -9.47 -2.38 -7.44
N SER A 260 -8.48 -2.24 -8.30
CA SER A 260 -7.07 -2.28 -7.90
C SER A 260 -6.24 -1.25 -8.65
N TYR A 261 -5.43 -0.51 -7.89
CA TYR A 261 -4.52 0.47 -8.46
C TYR A 261 -3.37 -0.19 -9.23
N MET A 262 -2.99 0.40 -10.36
CA MET A 262 -1.87 -0.09 -11.17
C MET A 262 -0.57 0.63 -10.79
N PHE A 263 0.17 0.07 -9.84
CA PHE A 263 1.42 0.67 -9.34
C PHE A 263 2.64 0.45 -10.26
N ILE A 264 2.48 -0.29 -11.36
CA ILE A 264 3.58 -0.58 -12.31
C ILE A 264 4.01 0.68 -13.07
N LEU A 265 3.09 1.63 -13.30
CA LEU A 265 3.35 2.88 -14.00
C LEU A 265 3.40 4.05 -13.03
N PRO A 266 4.60 4.54 -12.68
CA PRO A 266 4.75 5.69 -11.78
C PRO A 266 4.00 6.92 -12.26
N GLY A 267 3.28 7.61 -11.36
CA GLY A 267 2.59 8.86 -11.66
C GLY A 267 1.37 8.73 -12.57
N ASN A 268 0.82 7.52 -12.73
CA ASN A 268 -0.31 7.34 -13.65
C ASN A 268 -1.59 8.06 -13.17
N THR A 269 -1.90 8.12 -11.87
CA THR A 269 -3.02 8.93 -11.36
C THR A 269 -2.82 10.42 -11.59
N MET A 270 -1.60 10.92 -11.41
CA MET A 270 -1.27 12.30 -11.75
C MET A 270 -1.42 12.55 -13.26
N GLY A 271 -0.93 11.63 -14.08
CA GLY A 271 -1.09 11.68 -15.54
C GLY A 271 -2.56 11.68 -15.96
N TYR A 272 -3.37 10.83 -15.33
CA TYR A 272 -4.82 10.81 -15.52
C TYR A 272 -5.46 12.13 -15.10
N ALA A 273 -5.13 12.66 -13.94
CA ALA A 273 -5.69 13.92 -13.44
C ALA A 273 -5.38 15.09 -14.40
N LEU A 274 -4.14 15.19 -14.90
CA LEU A 274 -3.74 16.22 -15.86
C LEU A 274 -4.49 16.09 -17.18
N ASN A 275 -4.57 14.88 -17.75
CA ASN A 275 -5.24 14.66 -19.06
C ASN A 275 -6.76 14.79 -18.96
N SER A 276 -7.39 14.19 -17.94
CA SER A 276 -8.83 14.33 -17.75
C SER A 276 -9.24 15.77 -17.45
N GLY A 277 -8.42 16.52 -16.68
CA GLY A 277 -8.64 17.94 -16.44
C GLY A 277 -8.56 18.78 -17.74
N ARG A 278 -7.57 18.52 -18.60
CA ARG A 278 -7.46 19.15 -19.91
C ARG A 278 -8.69 18.84 -20.79
N MET A 279 -9.07 17.56 -20.91
CA MET A 279 -10.23 17.13 -21.71
C MET A 279 -11.53 17.72 -21.19
N ALA A 280 -11.75 17.71 -19.87
CA ALA A 280 -12.93 18.34 -19.28
C ALA A 280 -12.97 19.83 -19.53
N GLY A 281 -11.82 20.53 -19.46
CA GLY A 281 -11.73 21.96 -19.74
C GLY A 281 -12.07 22.31 -21.19
N GLU A 282 -11.50 21.57 -22.15
CA GLU A 282 -11.74 21.74 -23.58
C GLU A 282 -13.23 21.55 -23.92
N ASN A 283 -13.82 20.41 -23.50
CA ASN A 283 -15.22 20.09 -23.78
C ASN A 283 -16.21 21.01 -23.05
N CYS A 284 -15.89 21.43 -21.82
CA CYS A 284 -16.68 22.41 -21.07
C CYS A 284 -16.70 23.77 -21.79
N ALA A 285 -15.55 24.23 -22.30
CA ALA A 285 -15.48 25.47 -23.06
C ALA A 285 -16.29 25.42 -24.38
N GLU A 286 -16.22 24.30 -25.10
CA GLU A 286 -17.06 24.09 -26.28
C GLU A 286 -18.55 24.13 -25.92
N TYR A 287 -18.96 23.49 -24.82
CA TYR A 287 -20.37 23.48 -24.38
C TYR A 287 -20.89 24.87 -24.09
N VAL A 288 -20.11 25.73 -23.44
CA VAL A 288 -20.51 27.11 -23.09
C VAL A 288 -20.61 28.02 -24.33
N ASN A 289 -19.86 27.70 -25.40
CA ASN A 289 -19.83 28.51 -26.62
C ASN A 289 -20.82 28.04 -27.70
N ARG A 290 -21.60 27.02 -27.44
CA ARG A 290 -22.73 26.55 -28.31
C ARG A 290 -23.95 27.39 -28.06
#